data_8b2d98367db5b3c2e597f54d526f5e49
#
_entry.id   8b2d98367db5b3c2e597f54d526f5e49
#
_cell.length_a   1.000
_cell.length_b   1.000
_cell.length_c   1.000
_cell.angle_alpha   90.00
_cell.angle_beta   90.00
_cell.angle_gamma   90.00
#
_symmetry.space_group_name_H-M   'P 1'
#
loop_
_entity.id
_entity.type
_entity.pdbx_description
1 polymer ?
#
loop_
_entity_poly.entity_id
_entity_poly.type
_entity_poly.pdbx_seq_one_letter_code
_entity_poly.pdbx_strand_id
1 'polypeptide(L)'
;MKAAGIPLLRIIRPLIIFCTFLCCTSFYFQNVIAPKAQIKLLTLLVSMKQTSPELDIPEGVFYDEIEGYNIYVKQKDRETGMLKDVLIYNFSDGFENAHIIWASEGKMEMTADKQHLYLHLYNGEQFENLKSQTISSNNVPYRRETFREKHTIIEFDGGFNMVDGSFLSDRSDSKNMIEISQSIDSLNHRADSLGRSMYNEIKASTYRNIVLSKTDSAKIVETNNKINVDSLFNSYTLAEKDKTLGSAADRTEALASEWSMKSYQTTDADNNIRKHEADWHKKITLSLSCLIFFFIGAPLGAIIRKGGLGMPVVVSVLIFVIYYIIDSGATRVAKSGEMNMVLGVWMSTIVLLSLIHISEPTRHLR
;
A
#
# COMPACT_ATOMS: atom_id res chain seq x y z
N MET A 1 50.65 -9.60 19.29
CA MET A 1 50.47 -8.59 18.24
C MET A 1 50.79 -7.17 18.73
N LYS A 2 50.22 -6.69 19.85
CA LYS A 2 50.61 -5.38 20.42
C LYS A 2 52.10 -5.32 20.78
N ALA A 3 52.71 -6.42 21.24
CA ALA A 3 54.15 -6.53 21.56
C ALA A 3 55.05 -6.44 20.33
N ALA A 4 54.55 -6.69 19.12
CA ALA A 4 55.30 -6.61 17.86
C ALA A 4 55.18 -5.24 17.16
N GLY A 5 54.49 -4.25 17.78
CA GLY A 5 54.31 -2.91 17.20
C GLY A 5 53.48 -2.82 15.91
N ILE A 6 52.82 -3.90 15.49
CA ILE A 6 52.04 -3.93 14.25
C ILE A 6 50.71 -3.24 14.48
N PRO A 7 50.38 -2.17 13.72
CA PRO A 7 49.06 -1.49 13.86
C PRO A 7 47.92 -2.39 13.42
N LEU A 8 46.83 -2.35 14.17
CA LEU A 8 45.63 -3.16 13.93
C LEU A 8 45.10 -3.01 12.49
N LEU A 9 45.14 -1.81 11.94
CA LEU A 9 44.73 -1.50 10.56
C LEU A 9 45.49 -2.30 9.50
N ARG A 10 46.80 -2.63 9.72
CA ARG A 10 47.57 -3.44 8.77
C ARG A 10 47.05 -4.87 8.71
N ILE A 11 46.62 -5.41 9.85
CA ILE A 11 46.10 -6.78 9.95
C ILE A 11 44.69 -6.88 9.33
N ILE A 12 43.89 -5.84 9.54
CA ILE A 12 42.48 -5.81 9.08
C ILE A 12 42.37 -5.41 7.61
N ARG A 13 43.43 -4.84 7.01
CA ARG A 13 43.43 -4.34 5.61
C ARG A 13 42.85 -5.34 4.59
N PRO A 14 43.22 -6.62 4.55
CA PRO A 14 42.66 -7.57 3.60
C PRO A 14 41.15 -7.80 3.83
N LEU A 15 40.69 -7.77 5.10
CA LEU A 15 39.26 -7.85 5.43
C LEU A 15 38.49 -6.61 4.99
N ILE A 16 39.06 -5.42 5.13
CA ILE A 16 38.45 -4.17 4.64
C ILE A 16 38.23 -4.24 3.14
N ILE A 17 39.22 -4.70 2.38
CA ILE A 17 39.12 -4.87 0.92
C ILE A 17 38.00 -5.85 0.59
N PHE A 18 37.92 -6.97 1.28
CA PHE A 18 36.88 -7.98 1.09
C PHE A 18 35.46 -7.42 1.43
N CYS A 19 35.32 -6.71 2.55
CA CYS A 19 34.06 -6.09 2.92
C CYS A 19 33.61 -4.98 1.95
N THR A 20 34.59 -4.21 1.42
CA THR A 20 34.31 -3.22 0.38
C THR A 20 33.81 -3.91 -0.90
N PHE A 21 34.43 -5.02 -1.30
CA PHE A 21 33.93 -5.83 -2.42
C PHE A 21 32.53 -6.36 -2.18
N LEU A 22 32.23 -6.86 -0.96
CA LEU A 22 30.88 -7.29 -0.59
C LEU A 22 29.88 -6.14 -0.62
N CYS A 23 30.27 -4.94 -0.18
CA CYS A 23 29.41 -3.75 -0.24
C CYS A 23 29.05 -3.40 -1.71
N CYS A 24 30.02 -3.42 -2.61
CA CYS A 24 29.79 -3.20 -4.05
C CYS A 24 28.89 -4.28 -4.65
N THR A 25 29.13 -5.54 -4.30
CA THR A 25 28.29 -6.67 -4.75
C THR A 25 26.87 -6.56 -4.21
N SER A 26 26.70 -6.18 -2.94
CA SER A 26 25.40 -5.93 -2.32
C SER A 26 24.66 -4.79 -3.03
N PHE A 27 25.36 -3.71 -3.35
CA PHE A 27 24.78 -2.60 -4.11
C PHE A 27 24.31 -3.04 -5.50
N TYR A 28 25.13 -3.79 -6.23
CA TYR A 28 24.76 -4.36 -7.52
C TYR A 28 23.54 -5.26 -7.40
N PHE A 29 23.52 -6.13 -6.40
CA PHE A 29 22.37 -6.99 -6.14
C PHE A 29 21.10 -6.19 -5.88
N GLN A 30 21.13 -5.20 -4.99
CA GLN A 30 20.00 -4.33 -4.65
C GLN A 30 19.49 -3.52 -5.83
N ASN A 31 20.37 -3.15 -6.76
CA ASN A 31 20.02 -2.28 -7.87
C ASN A 31 19.58 -3.03 -9.13
N VAL A 32 20.08 -4.24 -9.37
CA VAL A 32 19.86 -4.96 -10.62
C VAL A 32 19.09 -6.27 -10.42
N ILE A 33 19.46 -7.08 -9.42
CA ILE A 33 18.89 -8.41 -9.25
C ILE A 33 17.60 -8.34 -8.45
N ALA A 34 17.59 -7.63 -7.32
CA ALA A 34 16.46 -7.55 -6.41
C ALA A 34 15.17 -7.01 -7.08
N PRO A 35 15.19 -5.93 -7.88
CA PRO A 35 13.98 -5.45 -8.56
C PRO A 35 13.36 -6.50 -9.49
N LYS A 36 14.17 -7.18 -10.28
CA LYS A 36 13.71 -8.22 -11.20
C LYS A 36 13.16 -9.44 -10.45
N ALA A 37 13.82 -9.82 -9.35
CA ALA A 37 13.35 -10.91 -8.50
C ALA A 37 12.04 -10.56 -7.81
N GLN A 38 11.87 -9.31 -7.37
CA GLN A 38 10.65 -8.82 -6.74
C GLN A 38 9.45 -8.87 -7.69
N ILE A 39 9.61 -8.41 -8.93
CA ILE A 39 8.54 -8.53 -9.96
C ILE A 39 8.13 -9.99 -10.11
N LYS A 40 9.12 -10.90 -10.33
CA LYS A 40 8.82 -12.33 -10.52
C LYS A 40 8.14 -12.95 -9.30
N LEU A 41 8.59 -12.61 -8.09
CA LEU A 41 7.99 -13.11 -6.85
C LEU A 41 6.54 -12.64 -6.72
N LEU A 42 6.28 -11.35 -6.91
CA LEU A 42 4.94 -10.79 -6.82
C LEU A 42 4.02 -11.34 -7.92
N THR A 43 4.53 -11.43 -9.17
CA THR A 43 3.79 -12.04 -10.27
C THR A 43 3.42 -13.49 -9.94
N LEU A 44 4.36 -14.27 -9.38
CA LEU A 44 4.10 -15.64 -8.96
C LEU A 44 3.03 -15.70 -7.85
N LEU A 45 3.14 -14.83 -6.83
CA LEU A 45 2.16 -14.79 -5.73
C LEU A 45 0.76 -14.44 -6.22
N VAL A 46 0.64 -13.44 -7.12
CA VAL A 46 -0.65 -13.06 -7.72
C VAL A 46 -1.19 -14.21 -8.57
N SER A 47 -0.34 -14.82 -9.41
CA SER A 47 -0.75 -15.96 -10.25
C SER A 47 -1.19 -17.16 -9.41
N MET A 48 -0.48 -17.46 -8.31
CA MET A 48 -0.88 -18.54 -7.38
C MET A 48 -2.22 -18.22 -6.71
N LYS A 49 -2.45 -16.97 -6.32
CA LYS A 49 -3.72 -16.56 -5.72
C LYS A 49 -4.89 -16.73 -6.67
N GLN A 50 -4.70 -16.41 -7.94
CA GLN A 50 -5.72 -16.60 -8.98
C GLN A 50 -5.94 -18.08 -9.36
N THR A 51 -4.93 -18.93 -9.16
CA THR A 51 -4.99 -20.35 -9.55
C THR A 51 -5.71 -21.24 -8.53
N SER A 52 -5.82 -20.82 -7.28
CA SER A 52 -6.36 -21.66 -6.19
C SER A 52 -7.33 -20.87 -5.30
N PRO A 53 -8.49 -20.44 -5.83
CA PRO A 53 -9.47 -19.68 -5.05
C PRO A 53 -10.02 -20.45 -3.86
N GLU A 54 -10.05 -21.79 -3.93
CA GLU A 54 -10.46 -22.63 -2.80
C GLU A 54 -9.63 -22.41 -1.54
N LEU A 55 -8.39 -21.96 -1.68
CA LEU A 55 -7.50 -21.69 -0.55
C LEU A 55 -7.72 -20.31 0.07
N ASP A 56 -8.29 -19.38 -0.66
CA ASP A 56 -8.31 -17.94 -0.31
C ASP A 56 -9.69 -17.41 0.10
N ILE A 57 -10.74 -18.26 0.15
CA ILE A 57 -12.07 -17.82 0.60
C ILE A 57 -11.96 -17.36 2.07
N PRO A 58 -12.20 -16.07 2.37
CA PRO A 58 -12.12 -15.55 3.72
C PRO A 58 -13.35 -15.95 4.54
N GLU A 59 -13.17 -16.11 5.86
CA GLU A 59 -14.27 -16.34 6.78
C GLU A 59 -15.00 -15.03 7.10
N GLY A 60 -16.32 -15.06 7.07
CA GLY A 60 -17.17 -13.95 7.51
C GLY A 60 -17.24 -12.76 6.54
N VAL A 61 -16.71 -12.89 5.33
CA VAL A 61 -16.71 -11.87 4.29
C VAL A 61 -17.20 -12.45 2.96
N PHE A 62 -17.86 -11.64 2.14
CA PHE A 62 -18.19 -12.04 0.79
C PHE A 62 -16.96 -12.09 -0.11
N TYR A 63 -16.81 -13.18 -0.82
CA TYR A 63 -15.77 -13.41 -1.80
C TYR A 63 -16.37 -13.29 -3.22
N ASP A 64 -15.92 -12.33 -4.00
CA ASP A 64 -16.44 -11.94 -5.30
C ASP A 64 -15.42 -12.09 -6.46
N GLU A 65 -14.31 -12.77 -6.21
CA GLU A 65 -13.26 -12.96 -7.24
C GLU A 65 -13.64 -14.04 -8.30
N ILE A 66 -14.77 -14.73 -8.14
CA ILE A 66 -15.31 -15.67 -9.14
C ILE A 66 -16.39 -14.96 -9.94
N GLU A 67 -16.17 -14.82 -11.25
CA GLU A 67 -17.08 -14.10 -12.12
C GLU A 67 -18.51 -14.71 -12.08
N GLY A 68 -19.51 -13.90 -11.83
CA GLY A 68 -20.90 -14.31 -11.71
C GLY A 68 -21.30 -14.92 -10.36
N TYR A 69 -20.38 -14.98 -9.38
CA TYR A 69 -20.66 -15.56 -8.08
C TYR A 69 -20.18 -14.68 -6.94
N ASN A 70 -20.99 -14.61 -5.89
CA ASN A 70 -20.61 -14.01 -4.60
C ASN A 70 -20.79 -15.08 -3.52
N ILE A 71 -19.69 -15.49 -2.87
CA ILE A 71 -19.67 -16.59 -1.93
C ILE A 71 -19.36 -16.08 -0.53
N TYR A 72 -20.23 -16.37 0.41
CA TYR A 72 -20.01 -16.08 1.82
C TYR A 72 -19.87 -17.40 2.59
N VAL A 73 -18.85 -17.49 3.45
CA VAL A 73 -18.58 -18.63 4.31
C VAL A 73 -18.39 -18.13 5.74
N LYS A 74 -19.20 -18.66 6.65
CA LYS A 74 -19.11 -18.24 8.06
C LYS A 74 -17.88 -18.79 8.77
N GLN A 75 -17.54 -20.05 8.52
CA GLN A 75 -16.36 -20.71 9.08
C GLN A 75 -15.78 -21.69 8.05
N LYS A 76 -14.45 -21.82 8.04
CA LYS A 76 -13.71 -22.75 7.19
C LYS A 76 -12.81 -23.62 8.06
N ASP A 77 -12.95 -24.92 7.97
CA ASP A 77 -12.00 -25.83 8.56
C ASP A 77 -10.76 -25.94 7.65
N ARG A 78 -9.63 -25.49 8.15
CA ARG A 78 -8.37 -25.46 7.39
C ARG A 78 -7.74 -26.83 7.19
N GLU A 79 -8.06 -27.81 8.02
CA GLU A 79 -7.50 -29.16 7.92
C GLU A 79 -8.26 -30.01 6.88
N THR A 80 -9.58 -29.91 6.87
CA THR A 80 -10.44 -30.71 5.98
C THR A 80 -10.89 -29.96 4.72
N GLY A 81 -10.76 -28.63 4.69
CA GLY A 81 -11.28 -27.78 3.63
C GLY A 81 -12.80 -27.61 3.66
N MET A 82 -13.48 -28.10 4.69
CA MET A 82 -14.93 -28.00 4.83
C MET A 82 -15.34 -26.56 5.17
N LEU A 83 -16.37 -26.09 4.47
CA LEU A 83 -16.99 -24.79 4.64
C LEU A 83 -18.29 -24.97 5.44
N LYS A 84 -18.57 -24.09 6.39
CA LYS A 84 -19.80 -24.11 7.20
C LYS A 84 -20.60 -22.84 7.01
N ASP A 85 -21.93 -22.99 6.99
CA ASP A 85 -22.88 -21.90 6.73
C ASP A 85 -22.50 -21.12 5.46
N VAL A 86 -22.63 -21.78 4.32
CA VAL A 86 -22.28 -21.27 3.00
C VAL A 86 -23.48 -20.58 2.37
N LEU A 87 -23.31 -19.33 1.92
CA LEU A 87 -24.31 -18.58 1.18
C LEU A 87 -23.70 -18.14 -0.16
N ILE A 88 -24.37 -18.48 -1.24
CA ILE A 88 -23.91 -18.22 -2.60
C ILE A 88 -24.97 -17.44 -3.35
N TYR A 89 -24.56 -16.30 -3.89
CA TYR A 89 -25.31 -15.56 -4.88
C TYR A 89 -24.72 -15.90 -6.25
N ASN A 90 -25.51 -16.55 -7.08
CA ASN A 90 -25.16 -16.81 -8.48
C ASN A 90 -25.94 -15.83 -9.36
N PHE A 91 -25.23 -14.99 -10.07
CA PHE A 91 -25.75 -14.01 -11.03
C PHE A 91 -25.06 -14.14 -12.41
N SER A 92 -24.51 -15.33 -12.72
CA SER A 92 -23.91 -15.62 -14.03
C SER A 92 -24.86 -15.37 -15.20
N ASP A 93 -26.17 -15.59 -14.99
CA ASP A 93 -27.22 -15.33 -15.97
C ASP A 93 -27.83 -13.91 -15.84
N GLY A 94 -27.13 -13.00 -15.17
CA GLY A 94 -27.55 -11.62 -14.90
C GLY A 94 -28.30 -11.46 -13.57
N PHE A 95 -28.28 -10.23 -13.05
CA PHE A 95 -28.89 -9.91 -11.74
C PHE A 95 -30.39 -10.17 -11.67
N GLU A 96 -31.10 -10.16 -12.81
CA GLU A 96 -32.50 -10.42 -12.88
C GLU A 96 -32.85 -11.90 -12.66
N ASN A 97 -31.92 -12.79 -12.96
CA ASN A 97 -32.07 -14.24 -12.82
C ASN A 97 -31.16 -14.77 -11.66
N ALA A 98 -30.90 -13.94 -10.69
CA ALA A 98 -30.01 -14.34 -9.59
C ALA A 98 -30.58 -15.52 -8.79
N HIS A 99 -29.74 -16.51 -8.55
CA HIS A 99 -30.03 -17.67 -7.71
C HIS A 99 -29.32 -17.47 -6.36
N ILE A 100 -30.03 -17.78 -5.27
CA ILE A 100 -29.47 -17.75 -3.92
C ILE A 100 -29.44 -19.19 -3.42
N ILE A 101 -28.28 -19.66 -3.04
CA ILE A 101 -28.08 -21.00 -2.48
C ILE A 101 -27.54 -20.85 -1.06
N TRP A 102 -28.24 -21.45 -0.11
CA TRP A 102 -27.74 -21.60 1.26
C TRP A 102 -27.50 -23.07 1.56
N ALA A 103 -26.37 -23.38 2.20
CA ALA A 103 -26.04 -24.74 2.62
C ALA A 103 -25.40 -24.74 4.01
N SER A 104 -25.73 -25.74 4.83
CA SER A 104 -25.13 -25.89 6.15
C SER A 104 -23.64 -26.24 6.09
N GLU A 105 -23.28 -27.04 5.10
CA GLU A 105 -21.90 -27.46 4.87
C GLU A 105 -21.62 -27.47 3.37
N GLY A 106 -20.34 -27.25 3.02
CA GLY A 106 -19.88 -27.34 1.63
C GLY A 106 -18.40 -27.67 1.53
N LYS A 107 -17.98 -28.12 0.37
CA LYS A 107 -16.59 -28.31 0.01
C LYS A 107 -16.37 -27.80 -1.40
N MET A 108 -15.31 -27.04 -1.59
CA MET A 108 -14.93 -26.57 -2.90
C MET A 108 -13.62 -27.25 -3.29
N GLU A 109 -13.59 -27.83 -4.49
CA GLU A 109 -12.42 -28.51 -5.01
C GLU A 109 -12.20 -28.11 -6.48
N MET A 110 -10.96 -28.00 -6.87
CA MET A 110 -10.63 -27.77 -8.27
C MET A 110 -10.65 -29.09 -9.04
N THR A 111 -11.19 -29.07 -10.23
CA THR A 111 -11.16 -30.25 -11.12
C THR A 111 -9.73 -30.54 -11.59
N ALA A 112 -9.47 -31.80 -12.01
CA ALA A 112 -8.15 -32.23 -12.48
C ALA A 112 -7.63 -31.45 -13.69
N ASP A 113 -8.53 -30.92 -14.53
CA ASP A 113 -8.22 -30.10 -15.70
C ASP A 113 -7.94 -28.62 -15.34
N LYS A 114 -8.18 -28.23 -14.06
CA LYS A 114 -8.00 -26.86 -13.54
C LYS A 114 -8.83 -25.80 -14.27
N GLN A 115 -9.86 -26.19 -14.97
CA GLN A 115 -10.76 -25.27 -15.70
C GLN A 115 -12.11 -25.08 -15.00
N HIS A 116 -12.40 -25.88 -13.96
CA HIS A 116 -13.65 -25.82 -13.25
C HIS A 116 -13.44 -25.96 -11.74
N LEU A 117 -14.29 -25.30 -10.98
CA LEU A 117 -14.43 -25.50 -9.55
C LEU A 117 -15.63 -26.40 -9.28
N TYR A 118 -15.40 -27.45 -8.55
CA TYR A 118 -16.43 -28.39 -8.12
C TYR A 118 -16.90 -28.00 -6.72
N LEU A 119 -18.14 -27.59 -6.63
CA LEU A 119 -18.76 -27.15 -5.37
C LEU A 119 -19.72 -28.24 -4.90
N HIS A 120 -19.38 -28.90 -3.80
CA HIS A 120 -20.22 -29.85 -3.11
C HIS A 120 -20.93 -29.14 -1.96
N LEU A 121 -22.23 -29.15 -1.95
CA LEU A 121 -23.05 -28.50 -0.93
C LEU A 121 -23.93 -29.56 -0.25
N TYR A 122 -24.04 -29.48 1.07
CA TYR A 122 -24.79 -30.42 1.87
C TYR A 122 -25.87 -29.71 2.69
N ASN A 123 -27.08 -30.31 2.73
CA ASN A 123 -28.21 -29.86 3.51
C ASN A 123 -28.52 -28.38 3.36
N GLY A 124 -29.13 -28.03 2.23
CA GLY A 124 -29.37 -26.64 1.90
C GLY A 124 -30.65 -26.38 1.16
N GLU A 125 -30.83 -25.13 0.81
CA GLU A 125 -31.97 -24.60 0.06
C GLU A 125 -31.46 -23.70 -1.07
N GLN A 126 -32.16 -23.73 -2.20
CA GLN A 126 -31.94 -22.82 -3.31
C GLN A 126 -33.22 -22.03 -3.59
N PHE A 127 -33.05 -20.75 -3.83
CA PHE A 127 -34.10 -19.84 -4.27
C PHE A 127 -33.72 -19.31 -5.65
N GLU A 128 -34.66 -19.41 -6.57
CA GLU A 128 -34.50 -19.00 -7.96
C GLU A 128 -35.70 -18.17 -8.42
N ASN A 129 -35.46 -17.02 -9.01
CA ASN A 129 -36.51 -16.21 -9.64
C ASN A 129 -36.80 -16.77 -11.02
N LEU A 130 -38.05 -17.22 -11.22
CA LEU A 130 -38.53 -17.69 -12.52
C LEU A 130 -39.08 -16.51 -13.32
N LYS A 131 -38.20 -15.75 -13.97
CA LYS A 131 -38.63 -14.66 -14.86
C LYS A 131 -39.10 -15.26 -16.18
N SER A 132 -40.40 -15.43 -16.34
CA SER A 132 -41.01 -15.73 -17.64
C SER A 132 -40.87 -14.51 -18.55
N GLN A 133 -40.40 -14.68 -19.77
CA GLN A 133 -40.21 -13.62 -20.77
C GLN A 133 -41.49 -12.86 -21.16
N THR A 134 -42.63 -13.20 -20.61
CA THR A 134 -43.95 -12.73 -21.10
C THR A 134 -44.84 -12.05 -20.05
N ILE A 135 -44.38 -11.81 -18.82
CA ILE A 135 -45.27 -11.30 -17.76
C ILE A 135 -44.85 -9.89 -17.32
N SER A 136 -45.61 -8.91 -17.80
CA SER A 136 -45.72 -7.57 -17.23
C SER A 136 -46.57 -7.62 -15.94
N SER A 137 -46.17 -8.36 -14.92
CA SER A 137 -46.87 -8.36 -13.64
C SER A 137 -45.85 -8.15 -12.49
N ASN A 138 -46.32 -7.41 -11.46
CA ASN A 138 -45.54 -7.16 -10.23
C ASN A 138 -45.26 -8.42 -9.39
N ASN A 139 -45.64 -9.61 -9.88
CA ASN A 139 -45.53 -10.86 -9.16
C ASN A 139 -44.62 -11.80 -9.95
N VAL A 140 -43.32 -11.82 -9.57
CA VAL A 140 -42.36 -12.74 -10.16
C VAL A 140 -42.44 -14.06 -9.40
N PRO A 141 -42.82 -15.19 -10.06
CA PRO A 141 -42.82 -16.48 -9.40
C PRO A 141 -41.38 -16.89 -9.03
N TYR A 142 -41.20 -17.45 -7.87
CA TYR A 142 -39.94 -18.00 -7.44
C TYR A 142 -40.01 -19.50 -7.16
N ARG A 143 -38.93 -20.22 -7.38
CA ARG A 143 -38.80 -21.65 -7.08
C ARG A 143 -37.92 -21.79 -5.83
N ARG A 144 -38.37 -22.59 -4.86
CA ARG A 144 -37.60 -23.01 -3.71
C ARG A 144 -37.35 -24.50 -3.81
N GLU A 145 -36.10 -24.89 -3.78
CA GLU A 145 -35.62 -26.28 -3.75
C GLU A 145 -34.91 -26.54 -2.44
N THR A 146 -35.23 -27.65 -1.79
CA THR A 146 -34.48 -28.16 -0.65
C THR A 146 -33.70 -29.38 -1.09
N PHE A 147 -32.41 -29.44 -0.81
CA PHE A 147 -31.54 -30.52 -1.22
C PHE A 147 -30.74 -31.08 -0.02
N ARG A 148 -30.48 -32.39 -0.05
CA ARG A 148 -29.54 -33.01 0.88
C ARG A 148 -28.09 -32.88 0.38
N GLU A 149 -27.92 -33.02 -0.92
CA GLU A 149 -26.63 -32.94 -1.58
C GLU A 149 -26.84 -32.25 -2.96
N LYS A 150 -25.97 -31.29 -3.25
CA LYS A 150 -25.99 -30.57 -4.50
C LYS A 150 -24.57 -30.40 -5.01
N HIS A 151 -24.36 -30.75 -6.26
CA HIS A 151 -23.10 -30.56 -6.96
C HIS A 151 -23.27 -29.46 -7.99
N THR A 152 -22.41 -28.48 -7.94
CA THR A 152 -22.40 -27.38 -8.91
C THR A 152 -21.00 -27.26 -9.48
N ILE A 153 -20.91 -27.18 -10.80
CA ILE A 153 -19.66 -26.91 -11.51
C ILE A 153 -19.67 -25.44 -11.88
N ILE A 154 -18.64 -24.73 -11.47
CA ILE A 154 -18.43 -23.33 -11.80
C ILE A 154 -17.27 -23.27 -12.80
N GLU A 155 -17.51 -22.65 -13.96
CA GLU A 155 -16.43 -22.40 -14.92
C GLU A 155 -15.40 -21.47 -14.27
N PHE A 156 -14.19 -21.91 -14.19
CA PHE A 156 -13.10 -21.18 -13.60
C PHE A 156 -11.79 -21.56 -14.30
N ASP A 157 -11.16 -20.59 -14.95
CA ASP A 157 -9.85 -20.82 -15.56
C ASP A 157 -8.77 -20.82 -14.46
N GLY A 158 -8.61 -21.98 -13.83
CA GLY A 158 -7.53 -22.25 -12.86
C GLY A 158 -6.22 -22.66 -13.52
N GLY A 159 -6.10 -22.53 -14.83
CA GLY A 159 -4.85 -22.71 -15.55
C GLY A 159 -3.80 -21.78 -15.01
N PHE A 160 -2.65 -22.30 -14.52
CA PHE A 160 -1.54 -21.46 -14.09
C PHE A 160 -0.99 -20.70 -15.31
N ASN A 161 -1.60 -19.57 -15.60
CA ASN A 161 -1.05 -18.57 -16.50
C ASN A 161 -0.33 -17.52 -15.66
N MET A 162 0.96 -17.35 -15.93
CA MET A 162 1.72 -16.32 -15.28
C MET A 162 1.14 -14.96 -15.69
N VAL A 163 0.53 -14.25 -14.75
CA VAL A 163 -0.04 -12.93 -15.02
C VAL A 163 1.05 -12.01 -15.56
N ASP A 164 0.72 -11.13 -16.49
CA ASP A 164 1.69 -10.14 -16.97
C ASP A 164 2.09 -9.23 -15.79
N GLY A 165 3.36 -9.30 -15.41
CA GLY A 165 3.91 -8.52 -14.30
C GLY A 165 4.10 -7.04 -14.61
N SER A 166 3.67 -6.55 -15.79
CA SER A 166 3.86 -5.16 -16.20
C SER A 166 3.20 -4.17 -15.24
N PHE A 167 2.02 -4.51 -14.68
CA PHE A 167 1.32 -3.69 -13.69
C PHE A 167 2.08 -3.56 -12.34
N LEU A 168 3.00 -4.49 -12.06
CA LEU A 168 3.84 -4.46 -10.86
C LEU A 168 5.11 -3.62 -11.06
N SER A 169 5.42 -3.27 -12.30
CA SER A 169 6.62 -2.49 -12.65
C SER A 169 6.58 -1.04 -12.10
N ASP A 170 5.39 -0.52 -11.80
CA ASP A 170 5.23 0.83 -11.25
C ASP A 170 5.57 0.93 -9.76
N ARG A 171 5.73 -0.19 -9.07
CA ARG A 171 6.10 -0.21 -7.65
C ARG A 171 7.56 0.22 -7.46
N SER A 172 7.81 0.97 -6.38
CA SER A 172 9.17 1.45 -6.05
C SER A 172 10.18 0.32 -5.78
N ASP A 173 9.73 -0.78 -5.17
CA ASP A 173 10.54 -1.96 -4.87
C ASP A 173 10.94 -2.78 -6.11
N SER A 174 10.22 -2.57 -7.22
CA SER A 174 10.43 -3.25 -8.51
C SER A 174 11.34 -2.48 -9.48
N LYS A 175 11.86 -1.32 -9.07
CA LYS A 175 12.64 -0.40 -9.91
C LYS A 175 14.10 -0.33 -9.47
N ASN A 176 15.01 -0.07 -10.41
CA ASN A 176 16.39 0.31 -10.10
C ASN A 176 16.48 1.78 -9.68
N MET A 177 17.66 2.23 -9.20
CA MET A 177 17.84 3.61 -8.71
C MET A 177 17.53 4.67 -9.77
N ILE A 178 17.87 4.43 -11.03
CA ILE A 178 17.63 5.37 -12.14
C ILE A 178 16.14 5.45 -12.42
N GLU A 179 15.48 4.30 -12.52
CA GLU A 179 14.04 4.21 -12.72
C GLU A 179 13.25 4.83 -11.56
N ILE A 180 13.70 4.64 -10.31
CA ILE A 180 13.11 5.30 -9.14
C ILE A 180 13.23 6.82 -9.26
N SER A 181 14.41 7.34 -9.62
CA SER A 181 14.61 8.79 -9.78
C SER A 181 13.68 9.37 -10.85
N GLN A 182 13.60 8.71 -12.01
CA GLN A 182 12.68 9.12 -13.08
C GLN A 182 11.21 9.05 -12.63
N SER A 183 10.87 8.06 -11.82
CA SER A 183 9.51 7.93 -11.27
C SER A 183 9.21 9.03 -10.26
N ILE A 184 10.16 9.41 -9.40
CA ILE A 184 10.01 10.54 -8.47
C ILE A 184 9.75 11.83 -9.25
N ASP A 185 10.52 12.10 -10.32
CA ASP A 185 10.33 13.28 -11.14
C ASP A 185 8.93 13.28 -11.81
N SER A 186 8.53 12.15 -12.38
CA SER A 186 7.20 11.98 -12.98
C SER A 186 6.07 12.15 -11.95
N LEU A 187 6.22 11.57 -10.76
CA LEU A 187 5.25 11.69 -9.68
C LEU A 187 5.14 13.12 -9.15
N ASN A 188 6.27 13.84 -9.01
CA ASN A 188 6.28 15.26 -8.64
C ASN A 188 5.56 16.12 -9.67
N HIS A 189 5.83 15.91 -10.96
CA HIS A 189 5.11 16.62 -12.03
C HIS A 189 3.61 16.35 -12.01
N ARG A 190 3.22 15.10 -11.74
CA ARG A 190 1.80 14.72 -11.61
C ARG A 190 1.15 15.37 -10.38
N ALA A 191 1.84 15.36 -9.24
CA ALA A 191 1.38 16.01 -8.01
C ALA A 191 1.21 17.53 -8.20
N ASP A 192 2.17 18.19 -8.84
CA ASP A 192 2.10 19.62 -9.18
C ASP A 192 0.92 19.93 -10.11
N SER A 193 0.73 19.10 -11.14
CA SER A 193 -0.39 19.24 -12.07
C SER A 193 -1.73 19.08 -11.37
N LEU A 194 -1.84 18.06 -10.50
CA LEU A 194 -3.02 17.82 -9.67
C LEU A 194 -3.28 19.00 -8.74
N GLY A 195 -2.26 19.50 -8.05
CA GLY A 195 -2.36 20.64 -7.15
C GLY A 195 -2.84 21.90 -7.86
N ARG A 196 -2.29 22.19 -9.07
CA ARG A 196 -2.73 23.32 -9.90
C ARG A 196 -4.17 23.16 -10.38
N SER A 197 -4.56 21.97 -10.81
CA SER A 197 -5.94 21.68 -11.23
C SER A 197 -6.91 21.90 -10.07
N MET A 198 -6.60 21.34 -8.89
CA MET A 198 -7.40 21.52 -7.68
C MET A 198 -7.50 22.97 -7.25
N TYR A 199 -6.39 23.70 -7.28
CA TYR A 199 -6.40 25.14 -6.97
C TYR A 199 -7.31 25.93 -7.90
N ASN A 200 -7.22 25.69 -9.21
CA ASN A 200 -8.05 26.38 -10.21
C ASN A 200 -9.53 26.04 -10.04
N GLU A 201 -9.84 24.81 -9.73
CA GLU A 201 -11.20 24.32 -9.52
C GLU A 201 -11.83 24.94 -8.26
N ILE A 202 -11.10 24.96 -7.14
CA ILE A 202 -11.52 25.60 -5.90
C ILE A 202 -11.70 27.11 -6.12
N LYS A 203 -10.75 27.75 -6.81
CA LYS A 203 -10.87 29.16 -7.16
C LYS A 203 -12.12 29.44 -7.98
N ALA A 204 -12.43 28.59 -8.98
CA ALA A 204 -13.63 28.71 -9.80
C ALA A 204 -14.92 28.47 -9.00
N SER A 205 -14.90 27.54 -8.03
CA SER A 205 -16.06 27.25 -7.19
C SER A 205 -16.29 28.29 -6.10
N THR A 206 -15.21 28.90 -5.58
CA THR A 206 -15.26 29.86 -4.47
C THR A 206 -15.65 31.25 -4.97
N TYR A 207 -15.07 31.67 -6.09
CA TYR A 207 -15.36 32.96 -6.70
C TYR A 207 -16.39 32.77 -7.80
N ARG A 208 -17.56 33.41 -7.67
CA ARG A 208 -18.54 33.48 -8.75
C ARG A 208 -17.89 34.22 -9.91
N ASN A 209 -17.48 33.51 -10.94
CA ASN A 209 -17.00 34.12 -12.18
C ASN A 209 -18.18 34.79 -12.89
N ILE A 210 -18.53 35.98 -12.41
CA ILE A 210 -19.43 36.87 -13.14
C ILE A 210 -18.56 37.44 -14.26
N VAL A 211 -18.79 36.98 -15.49
CA VAL A 211 -18.24 37.62 -16.68
C VAL A 211 -18.88 39.00 -16.74
N LEU A 212 -18.20 39.99 -16.21
CA LEU A 212 -18.65 41.36 -16.25
C LEU A 212 -18.58 41.86 -17.70
N SER A 213 -19.66 42.49 -18.17
CA SER A 213 -19.61 43.22 -19.43
C SER A 213 -18.53 44.31 -19.33
N LYS A 214 -17.92 44.69 -20.48
CA LYS A 214 -16.92 45.76 -20.53
C LYS A 214 -17.46 47.08 -19.95
N THR A 215 -18.77 47.35 -20.09
CA THR A 215 -19.45 48.52 -19.53
C THR A 215 -19.60 48.42 -18.01
N ASP A 216 -19.82 47.26 -17.47
CA ASP A 216 -19.97 47.03 -16.00
C ASP A 216 -18.60 47.05 -15.32
N SER A 217 -17.56 46.52 -15.98
CA SER A 217 -16.17 46.61 -15.50
C SER A 217 -15.69 48.07 -15.35
N ALA A 218 -16.03 48.91 -16.31
CA ALA A 218 -15.68 50.36 -16.28
C ALA A 218 -16.40 51.05 -15.13
N LYS A 219 -17.69 50.76 -14.86
CA LYS A 219 -18.46 51.32 -13.75
C LYS A 219 -17.93 50.90 -12.41
N ILE A 220 -17.43 49.66 -12.25
CA ILE A 220 -16.85 49.19 -10.98
C ILE A 220 -15.52 49.89 -10.69
N VAL A 221 -14.71 50.19 -11.66
CA VAL A 221 -13.46 50.95 -11.51
C VAL A 221 -13.74 52.39 -11.04
N GLU A 222 -14.83 53.01 -11.50
CA GLU A 222 -15.23 54.33 -11.06
C GLU A 222 -15.84 54.34 -9.65
N THR A 223 -16.48 53.25 -9.21
CA THR A 223 -17.11 53.14 -7.90
C THR A 223 -16.17 52.46 -6.90
N ASN A 224 -15.22 53.23 -6.40
CA ASN A 224 -14.27 52.76 -5.37
C ASN A 224 -14.98 52.64 -3.96
N ASN A 225 -16.26 52.33 -3.94
CA ASN A 225 -17.04 52.15 -2.74
C ASN A 225 -16.83 50.72 -2.21
N LYS A 226 -16.05 50.61 -1.13
CA LYS A 226 -16.01 49.41 -0.31
C LYS A 226 -17.42 49.10 0.17
N ILE A 227 -18.07 48.08 -0.40
CA ILE A 227 -19.37 47.59 0.09
C ILE A 227 -19.15 47.10 1.52
N ASN A 228 -19.82 47.77 2.48
CA ASN A 228 -19.85 47.29 3.85
C ASN A 228 -20.85 46.13 3.93
N VAL A 229 -20.32 44.92 3.96
CA VAL A 229 -21.11 43.66 3.96
C VAL A 229 -22.02 43.60 5.17
N ASP A 230 -21.56 44.08 6.33
CA ASP A 230 -22.35 44.12 7.57
C ASP A 230 -23.55 45.05 7.46
N SER A 231 -23.37 46.22 6.86
CA SER A 231 -24.45 47.19 6.61
C SER A 231 -25.49 46.61 5.66
N LEU A 232 -25.04 45.91 4.58
CA LEU A 232 -25.92 45.25 3.62
C LEU A 232 -26.73 44.13 4.30
N PHE A 233 -26.05 43.26 5.06
CA PHE A 233 -26.68 42.14 5.77
C PHE A 233 -27.71 42.66 6.81
N ASN A 234 -27.41 43.76 7.51
CA ASN A 234 -28.30 44.33 8.46
C ASN A 234 -29.59 44.94 7.85
N SER A 235 -29.54 45.35 6.58
CA SER A 235 -30.68 45.85 5.81
C SER A 235 -31.65 44.77 5.36
N TYR A 236 -31.28 43.51 5.41
CA TYR A 236 -32.13 42.39 5.00
C TYR A 236 -33.24 42.09 6.02
N THR A 237 -34.37 41.63 5.54
CA THR A 237 -35.45 41.08 6.37
C THR A 237 -35.01 39.79 7.09
N LEU A 238 -35.71 39.41 8.14
CA LEU A 238 -35.35 38.20 8.93
C LEU A 238 -35.34 36.94 8.04
N ALA A 239 -36.31 36.82 7.13
CA ALA A 239 -36.38 35.68 6.21
C ALA A 239 -35.24 35.65 5.17
N GLU A 240 -34.79 36.80 4.69
CA GLU A 240 -33.66 36.91 3.78
C GLU A 240 -32.32 36.60 4.51
N LYS A 241 -32.20 37.04 5.76
CA LYS A 241 -31.05 36.70 6.60
C LYS A 241 -30.94 35.19 6.83
N ASP A 242 -32.05 34.54 7.15
CA ASP A 242 -32.10 33.11 7.40
C ASP A 242 -31.77 32.34 6.13
N LYS A 243 -32.30 32.73 4.97
CA LYS A 243 -32.01 32.14 3.68
C LYS A 243 -30.55 32.33 3.27
N THR A 244 -29.97 33.51 3.51
CA THR A 244 -28.54 33.76 3.17
C THR A 244 -27.60 33.00 4.06
N LEU A 245 -27.89 32.91 5.36
CA LEU A 245 -27.11 32.11 6.31
C LEU A 245 -27.21 30.62 6.02
N GLY A 246 -28.42 30.11 5.74
CA GLY A 246 -28.62 28.72 5.34
C GLY A 246 -27.80 28.36 4.09
N SER A 247 -27.93 29.17 3.02
CA SER A 247 -27.17 28.92 1.79
C SER A 247 -25.64 29.08 1.96
N ALA A 248 -25.18 29.94 2.87
CA ALA A 248 -23.78 30.07 3.21
C ALA A 248 -23.27 28.83 3.98
N ALA A 249 -24.08 28.33 4.92
CA ALA A 249 -23.75 27.11 5.67
C ALA A 249 -23.65 25.89 4.73
N ASP A 250 -24.65 25.67 3.90
CA ASP A 250 -24.69 24.57 2.91
C ASP A 250 -23.46 24.62 1.98
N ARG A 251 -23.11 25.81 1.51
CA ARG A 251 -21.95 26.00 0.64
C ARG A 251 -20.64 25.73 1.36
N THR A 252 -20.53 26.15 2.62
CA THR A 252 -19.33 25.90 3.44
C THR A 252 -19.14 24.41 3.69
N GLU A 253 -20.21 23.70 3.99
CA GLU A 253 -20.20 22.26 4.20
C GLU A 253 -19.82 21.50 2.91
N ALA A 254 -20.39 21.89 1.76
CA ALA A 254 -20.04 21.33 0.46
C ALA A 254 -18.55 21.56 0.13
N LEU A 255 -18.04 22.77 0.37
CA LEU A 255 -16.61 23.07 0.17
C LEU A 255 -15.71 22.29 1.12
N ALA A 256 -16.10 22.11 2.37
CA ALA A 256 -15.34 21.33 3.34
C ALA A 256 -15.26 19.86 2.94
N SER A 257 -16.36 19.28 2.47
CA SER A 257 -16.42 17.90 1.94
C SER A 257 -15.53 17.74 0.69
N GLU A 258 -15.65 18.66 -0.26
CA GLU A 258 -14.83 18.65 -1.47
C GLU A 258 -13.33 18.78 -1.15
N TRP A 259 -13.00 19.67 -0.22
CA TRP A 259 -11.61 19.86 0.25
C TRP A 259 -11.07 18.60 0.93
N SER A 260 -11.86 17.94 1.77
CA SER A 260 -11.49 16.70 2.43
C SER A 260 -11.14 15.59 1.41
N MET A 261 -11.96 15.44 0.37
CA MET A 261 -11.72 14.45 -0.70
C MET A 261 -10.45 14.76 -1.51
N LYS A 262 -10.24 16.04 -1.85
CA LYS A 262 -9.03 16.47 -2.57
C LYS A 262 -7.76 16.33 -1.72
N SER A 263 -7.84 16.61 -0.43
CA SER A 263 -6.76 16.41 0.53
C SER A 263 -6.34 14.94 0.60
N TYR A 264 -7.29 14.01 0.55
CA TYR A 264 -6.98 12.58 0.50
C TYR A 264 -6.18 12.20 -0.76
N GLN A 265 -6.57 12.71 -1.94
CA GLN A 265 -5.86 12.45 -3.19
C GLN A 265 -4.42 12.99 -3.18
N THR A 266 -4.20 14.19 -2.64
CA THR A 266 -2.84 14.76 -2.51
C THR A 266 -2.00 13.98 -1.51
N THR A 267 -2.58 13.54 -0.42
CA THR A 267 -1.90 12.71 0.60
C THR A 267 -1.45 11.37 0.01
N ASP A 268 -2.26 10.74 -0.83
CA ASP A 268 -1.88 9.48 -1.49
C ASP A 268 -0.74 9.69 -2.50
N ALA A 269 -0.78 10.79 -3.28
CA ALA A 269 0.31 11.15 -4.18
C ALA A 269 1.62 11.38 -3.42
N ASP A 270 1.60 12.13 -2.30
CA ASP A 270 2.75 12.37 -1.45
C ASP A 270 3.28 11.09 -0.80
N ASN A 271 2.40 10.20 -0.36
CA ASN A 271 2.78 8.90 0.18
C ASN A 271 3.51 8.04 -0.86
N ASN A 272 3.08 8.11 -2.11
CA ASN A 272 3.73 7.41 -3.21
C ASN A 272 5.13 7.95 -3.49
N ILE A 273 5.29 9.27 -3.52
CA ILE A 273 6.60 9.92 -3.67
C ILE A 273 7.52 9.48 -2.53
N ARG A 274 7.07 9.59 -1.27
CA ARG A 274 7.86 9.19 -0.08
C ARG A 274 8.28 7.72 -0.11
N LYS A 275 7.43 6.82 -0.61
CA LYS A 275 7.81 5.40 -0.78
C LYS A 275 8.97 5.25 -1.75
N HIS A 276 8.93 5.94 -2.90
CA HIS A 276 10.00 5.90 -3.89
C HIS A 276 11.29 6.49 -3.35
N GLU A 277 11.24 7.65 -2.68
CA GLU A 277 12.41 8.26 -2.02
C GLU A 277 13.03 7.34 -0.98
N ALA A 278 12.21 6.73 -0.11
CA ALA A 278 12.70 5.80 0.90
C ALA A 278 13.44 4.62 0.26
N ASP A 279 12.87 4.03 -0.77
CA ASP A 279 13.45 2.86 -1.42
C ASP A 279 14.73 3.22 -2.21
N TRP A 280 14.80 4.43 -2.76
CA TRP A 280 16.02 4.97 -3.36
C TRP A 280 17.18 5.05 -2.35
N HIS A 281 16.94 5.67 -1.20
CA HIS A 281 17.94 5.79 -0.13
C HIS A 281 18.29 4.43 0.47
N LYS A 282 17.33 3.52 0.63
CA LYS A 282 17.55 2.18 1.18
C LYS A 282 18.50 1.33 0.36
N LYS A 283 18.54 1.47 -0.94
CA LYS A 283 19.52 0.76 -1.79
C LYS A 283 20.96 1.09 -1.40
N ILE A 284 21.22 2.32 -0.98
CA ILE A 284 22.55 2.78 -0.53
C ILE A 284 22.81 2.36 0.91
N THR A 285 21.89 2.69 1.83
CA THR A 285 22.09 2.45 3.27
C THR A 285 22.24 0.97 3.58
N LEU A 286 21.45 0.10 2.92
CA LEU A 286 21.52 -1.34 3.11
C LEU A 286 22.84 -1.94 2.60
N SER A 287 23.38 -1.42 1.49
CA SER A 287 24.66 -1.85 0.97
C SER A 287 25.81 -1.38 1.86
N LEU A 288 25.72 -0.14 2.37
CA LEU A 288 26.71 0.46 3.26
C LEU A 288 26.71 -0.21 4.64
N SER A 289 25.58 -0.72 5.11
CA SER A 289 25.45 -1.38 6.41
C SER A 289 26.43 -2.55 6.57
N CYS A 290 26.69 -3.29 5.49
CA CYS A 290 27.67 -4.39 5.50
C CYS A 290 29.06 -3.92 5.96
N LEU A 291 29.51 -2.76 5.46
CA LEU A 291 30.79 -2.19 5.81
C LEU A 291 30.78 -1.59 7.23
N ILE A 292 29.68 -1.00 7.64
CA ILE A 292 29.50 -0.43 8.98
C ILE A 292 29.52 -1.52 10.04
N PHE A 293 28.80 -2.62 9.84
CA PHE A 293 28.82 -3.76 10.76
C PHE A 293 30.21 -4.38 10.88
N PHE A 294 30.98 -4.42 9.81
CA PHE A 294 32.37 -4.85 9.88
C PHE A 294 33.19 -3.94 10.79
N PHE A 295 33.09 -2.61 10.66
CA PHE A 295 33.83 -1.66 11.51
C PHE A 295 33.39 -1.68 12.97
N ILE A 296 32.16 -2.10 13.28
CA ILE A 296 31.71 -2.35 14.67
C ILE A 296 32.28 -3.68 15.17
N GLY A 297 32.18 -4.73 14.36
CA GLY A 297 32.62 -6.07 14.77
C GLY A 297 34.10 -6.23 15.04
N ALA A 298 34.93 -5.53 14.27
CA ALA A 298 36.39 -5.63 14.41
C ALA A 298 36.95 -5.11 15.77
N PRO A 299 36.57 -3.91 16.26
CA PRO A 299 36.93 -3.45 17.61
C PRO A 299 36.27 -4.29 18.70
N LEU A 300 35.01 -4.67 18.53
CA LEU A 300 34.27 -5.46 19.50
C LEU A 300 34.93 -6.82 19.75
N GLY A 301 35.33 -7.52 18.69
CA GLY A 301 36.08 -8.77 18.78
C GLY A 301 37.45 -8.60 19.45
N ALA A 302 38.08 -7.41 19.35
CA ALA A 302 39.34 -7.11 20.01
C ALA A 302 39.21 -6.80 21.51
N ILE A 303 38.06 -6.27 21.94
CA ILE A 303 37.71 -5.90 23.33
C ILE A 303 37.31 -7.13 24.13
N ILE A 304 36.53 -8.02 23.54
CA ILE A 304 35.98 -9.22 24.22
C ILE A 304 37.08 -10.28 24.28
N ARG A 305 37.82 -10.34 25.41
CA ARG A 305 38.91 -11.28 25.64
C ARG A 305 38.49 -12.56 26.33
N LYS A 306 37.34 -12.55 27.05
CA LYS A 306 36.84 -13.69 27.82
C LYS A 306 35.50 -14.13 27.25
N GLY A 307 35.31 -15.45 27.09
CA GLY A 307 34.01 -16.01 26.62
C GLY A 307 34.03 -16.78 25.30
N GLY A 308 35.22 -17.01 24.73
CA GLY A 308 35.36 -17.77 23.46
C GLY A 308 34.68 -17.08 22.28
N LEU A 309 34.33 -17.84 21.23
CA LEU A 309 33.66 -17.33 20.02
C LEU A 309 32.17 -17.00 20.23
N GLY A 310 31.53 -17.48 21.31
CA GLY A 310 30.12 -17.30 21.54
C GLY A 310 29.72 -15.85 21.90
N MET A 311 30.50 -15.20 22.75
CA MET A 311 30.18 -13.82 23.21
C MET A 311 30.18 -12.77 22.08
N PRO A 312 31.15 -12.72 21.16
CA PRO A 312 31.06 -11.81 20.03
C PRO A 312 29.85 -12.03 19.13
N VAL A 313 29.43 -13.29 18.95
CA VAL A 313 28.21 -13.62 18.15
C VAL A 313 26.96 -13.07 18.83
N VAL A 314 26.77 -13.30 20.12
CA VAL A 314 25.60 -12.79 20.85
C VAL A 314 25.52 -11.26 20.78
N VAL A 315 26.64 -10.57 21.00
CA VAL A 315 26.67 -9.11 20.96
C VAL A 315 26.40 -8.57 19.53
N SER A 316 26.92 -9.24 18.49
CA SER A 316 26.65 -8.83 17.11
C SER A 316 25.19 -9.01 16.72
N VAL A 317 24.54 -10.08 17.18
CA VAL A 317 23.09 -10.28 16.98
C VAL A 317 22.29 -9.19 17.69
N LEU A 318 22.66 -8.84 18.93
CA LEU A 318 21.98 -7.77 19.68
C LEU A 318 22.09 -6.42 18.97
N ILE A 319 23.28 -6.06 18.49
CA ILE A 319 23.49 -4.82 17.71
C ILE A 319 22.67 -4.85 16.41
N PHE A 320 22.59 -5.99 15.73
CA PHE A 320 21.78 -6.14 14.53
C PHE A 320 20.29 -5.94 14.83
N VAL A 321 19.76 -6.48 15.93
CA VAL A 321 18.37 -6.30 16.35
C VAL A 321 18.08 -4.83 16.63
N ILE A 322 18.97 -4.14 17.37
CA ILE A 322 18.83 -2.70 17.63
C ILE A 322 18.83 -1.91 16.31
N TYR A 323 19.77 -2.21 15.42
CA TYR A 323 19.81 -1.59 14.08
C TYR A 323 18.49 -1.76 13.35
N TYR A 324 17.96 -2.99 13.31
CA TYR A 324 16.72 -3.33 12.59
C TYR A 324 15.50 -2.58 13.16
N ILE A 325 15.40 -2.47 14.48
CA ILE A 325 14.32 -1.73 15.15
C ILE A 325 14.38 -0.25 14.77
N ILE A 326 15.57 0.37 14.85
CA ILE A 326 15.77 1.77 14.48
C ILE A 326 15.48 1.99 13.00
N ASP A 327 16.00 1.15 12.11
CA ASP A 327 15.81 1.27 10.67
C ASP A 327 14.36 1.16 10.26
N SER A 328 13.66 0.13 10.77
CA SER A 328 12.24 -0.09 10.48
C SER A 328 11.37 1.02 11.05
N GLY A 329 11.59 1.42 12.30
CA GLY A 329 10.82 2.45 12.99
C GLY A 329 11.00 3.82 12.34
N ALA A 330 12.23 4.27 12.15
CA ALA A 330 12.53 5.57 11.56
C ALA A 330 12.07 5.68 10.10
N THR A 331 12.25 4.61 9.31
CA THR A 331 11.73 4.56 7.93
C THR A 331 10.21 4.65 7.89
N ARG A 332 9.50 4.00 8.82
CA ARG A 332 8.03 4.07 8.89
C ARG A 332 7.56 5.48 9.19
N VAL A 333 8.16 6.14 10.18
CA VAL A 333 7.84 7.54 10.55
C VAL A 333 8.16 8.51 9.41
N ALA A 334 9.23 8.28 8.65
CA ALA A 334 9.54 9.07 7.48
C ALA A 334 8.52 8.85 6.34
N LYS A 335 8.10 7.60 6.09
CA LYS A 335 7.08 7.27 5.09
C LYS A 335 5.70 7.85 5.44
N SER A 336 5.35 8.00 6.73
CA SER A 336 4.11 8.68 7.14
C SER A 336 4.15 10.21 6.95
N GLY A 337 5.33 10.78 6.71
CA GLY A 337 5.51 12.22 6.50
C GLY A 337 5.76 13.03 7.78
N GLU A 338 5.87 12.37 8.93
CA GLU A 338 6.13 13.01 10.21
C GLU A 338 7.60 13.41 10.40
N MET A 339 8.50 12.83 9.59
CA MET A 339 9.94 13.10 9.62
C MET A 339 10.50 13.24 8.21
N ASN A 340 11.56 14.03 8.08
CA ASN A 340 12.28 14.16 6.81
C ASN A 340 12.78 12.78 6.33
N MET A 341 12.56 12.47 5.05
CA MET A 341 12.87 11.17 4.46
C MET A 341 14.34 10.79 4.60
N VAL A 342 15.25 11.72 4.31
CA VAL A 342 16.68 11.48 4.40
C VAL A 342 17.08 11.16 5.85
N LEU A 343 16.62 11.96 6.81
CA LEU A 343 16.93 11.71 8.23
C LEU A 343 16.38 10.37 8.70
N GLY A 344 15.13 10.01 8.30
CA GLY A 344 14.51 8.76 8.72
C GLY A 344 15.23 7.52 8.21
N VAL A 345 15.57 7.51 6.93
CA VAL A 345 16.23 6.33 6.33
C VAL A 345 17.69 6.22 6.72
N TRP A 346 18.39 7.35 6.96
CA TRP A 346 19.80 7.35 7.36
C TRP A 346 20.01 7.29 8.89
N MET A 347 18.95 7.37 9.70
CA MET A 347 19.04 7.39 11.16
C MET A 347 19.76 6.17 11.73
N SER A 348 19.42 4.97 11.27
CA SER A 348 20.11 3.73 11.68
C SER A 348 21.61 3.75 11.36
N THR A 349 21.94 4.24 10.18
CA THR A 349 23.35 4.40 9.73
C THR A 349 24.09 5.41 10.58
N ILE A 350 23.50 6.56 10.89
CA ILE A 350 24.09 7.61 11.74
C ILE A 350 24.34 7.09 13.16
N VAL A 351 23.35 6.40 13.74
CA VAL A 351 23.48 5.81 15.08
C VAL A 351 24.62 4.79 15.13
N LEU A 352 24.73 3.91 14.14
CA LEU A 352 25.80 2.93 14.07
C LEU A 352 27.17 3.58 13.86
N LEU A 353 27.27 4.62 13.02
CA LEU A 353 28.53 5.38 12.85
C LEU A 353 28.95 6.08 14.14
N SER A 354 27.99 6.63 14.89
CA SER A 354 28.25 7.20 16.22
C SER A 354 28.83 6.15 17.18
N LEU A 355 28.28 4.93 17.15
CA LEU A 355 28.72 3.81 17.97
C LEU A 355 30.13 3.37 17.61
N ILE A 356 30.51 3.39 16.32
CA ILE A 356 31.91 3.16 15.87
C ILE A 356 32.81 4.21 16.48
N HIS A 357 32.45 5.48 16.42
CA HIS A 357 33.27 6.57 16.93
C HIS A 357 33.48 6.48 18.46
N ILE A 358 32.44 6.06 19.21
CA ILE A 358 32.54 5.83 20.65
C ILE A 358 33.41 4.61 20.98
N SER A 359 33.34 3.55 20.17
CA SER A 359 34.09 2.32 20.38
C SER A 359 35.57 2.42 19.94
N GLU A 360 35.92 3.45 19.16
CA GLU A 360 37.28 3.73 18.79
C GLU A 360 38.04 4.23 20.07
N PRO A 361 39.01 3.45 20.62
CA PRO A 361 39.66 3.85 21.84
C PRO A 361 40.41 5.17 21.58
N THR A 362 40.04 6.18 22.33
CA THR A 362 40.73 7.48 22.39
C THR A 362 42.23 7.29 22.57
N ARG A 363 42.98 7.31 21.47
CA ARG A 363 44.45 7.17 21.45
C ARG A 363 45.14 8.47 21.85
N HIS A 364 44.46 9.45 22.43
CA HIS A 364 45.00 10.75 22.71
C HIS A 364 45.19 11.10 24.20
N LEU A 365 45.20 10.13 25.10
CA LEU A 365 45.59 10.39 26.49
C LEU A 365 46.45 9.22 27.02
N ARG A 366 47.69 9.10 26.56
CA ARG A 366 48.90 8.71 27.30
C ARG A 366 50.16 8.93 26.48
#